data_045ecd44b818edbcd9c658306bb95bcf
#
_entry.id   045ecd44b818edbcd9c658306bb95bcf
#
_cell.length_a   1.000
_cell.length_b   1.000
_cell.length_c   1.000
_cell.angle_alpha   90.00
_cell.angle_beta   90.00
_cell.angle_gamma   90.00
#
_symmetry.space_group_name_H-M   'P 1'
#
loop_
_entity.id
_entity.type
_entity.pdbx_description
1 polymer ?
#
loop_
_entity_poly.entity_id
_entity_poly.type
_entity_poly.pdbx_seq_one_letter_code
_entity_poly.pdbx_strand_id
1 'polypeptide(L)'
;MDELQLKLCDIQGRLFELSAKKKYDSADFVKAFMSSDTAKALDSKYNCMQWAGEEVVDTAGDALTTSGEFLSNDVLYWIGYIYRYWHYYTGEDSAKLYKQALVETMKRNYMIFHTMDPILAIEDLKEIHNQKK
;
A
#
# COMPACT_ATOMS: atom_id res chain seq x y z
N MET A 1 -8.94 15.64 3.98
CA MET A 1 -8.03 14.76 4.74
C MET A 1 -7.05 15.62 5.51
N ASP A 2 -6.78 15.28 6.77
CA ASP A 2 -5.93 16.15 7.58
C ASP A 2 -4.44 15.88 7.31
N GLU A 3 -3.60 16.76 7.85
CA GLU A 3 -2.16 16.73 7.62
C GLU A 3 -1.51 15.44 8.14
N LEU A 4 -1.95 14.95 9.29
CA LEU A 4 -1.41 13.73 9.86
C LEU A 4 -1.72 12.52 8.97
N GLN A 5 -2.93 12.44 8.46
CA GLN A 5 -3.34 11.35 7.59
C GLN A 5 -2.50 11.35 6.29
N LEU A 6 -2.29 12.52 5.70
CA LEU A 6 -1.43 12.63 4.51
C LEU A 6 0.00 12.20 4.81
N LYS A 7 0.49 12.55 6.00
CA LYS A 7 1.82 12.15 6.42
C LYS A 7 1.94 10.63 6.56
N LEU A 8 0.90 9.99 7.08
CA LEU A 8 0.89 8.53 7.21
C LEU A 8 0.81 7.85 5.83
N CYS A 9 0.13 8.46 4.87
CA CYS A 9 0.15 7.97 3.49
C CYS A 9 1.57 8.00 2.92
N ASP A 10 2.28 9.11 3.14
CA ASP A 10 3.67 9.24 2.69
C ASP A 10 4.56 8.19 3.37
N ILE A 11 4.40 7.99 4.67
CA ILE A 11 5.17 7.00 5.41
C ILE A 11 4.94 5.61 4.84
N GLN A 12 3.70 5.23 4.57
CA GLN A 12 3.43 3.91 4.01
C GLN A 12 4.01 3.76 2.61
N GLY A 13 3.94 4.82 1.80
CA GLY A 13 4.59 4.81 0.49
C GLY A 13 6.09 4.56 0.61
N ARG A 14 6.74 5.20 1.56
CA ARG A 14 8.18 5.01 1.79
C ARG A 14 8.51 3.61 2.30
N LEU A 15 7.64 3.03 3.11
CA LEU A 15 7.82 1.64 3.54
C LEU A 15 7.78 0.68 2.35
N PHE A 16 6.87 0.92 1.42
CA PHE A 16 6.78 0.09 0.22
C PHE A 16 8.03 0.26 -0.66
N GLU A 17 8.53 1.49 -0.80
CA GLU A 17 9.80 1.72 -1.50
C GLU A 17 10.95 0.95 -0.86
N LEU A 18 10.98 0.95 0.47
CA LEU A 18 12.05 0.30 1.22
C LEU A 18 12.11 -1.21 0.95
N SER A 19 10.96 -1.84 0.68
CA SER A 19 10.92 -3.25 0.34
C SER A 19 11.75 -3.58 -0.89
N ALA A 20 11.81 -2.65 -1.87
CA ALA A 20 12.62 -2.83 -3.06
C ALA A 20 14.11 -2.78 -2.72
N LYS A 21 14.52 -1.92 -1.79
CA LYS A 21 15.91 -1.86 -1.33
C LYS A 21 16.33 -3.14 -0.64
N LYS A 22 15.39 -3.80 0.04
CA LYS A 22 15.63 -5.07 0.71
C LYS A 22 15.51 -6.25 -0.26
N LYS A 23 15.16 -6.00 -1.51
CA LYS A 23 15.04 -7.00 -2.58
C LYS A 23 13.97 -8.05 -2.30
N TYR A 24 12.91 -7.68 -1.61
CA TYR A 24 11.76 -8.56 -1.43
C TYR A 24 10.91 -8.56 -2.71
N ASP A 25 10.33 -9.73 -3.03
CA ASP A 25 9.35 -9.79 -4.11
C ASP A 25 8.21 -8.80 -3.80
N SER A 26 7.90 -7.93 -4.74
CA SER A 26 6.96 -6.84 -4.49
C SER A 26 5.55 -7.32 -4.19
N ALA A 27 5.05 -8.30 -4.94
CA ALA A 27 3.71 -8.83 -4.71
C ALA A 27 3.61 -9.51 -3.35
N ASP A 28 4.63 -10.31 -2.99
CA ASP A 28 4.65 -11.00 -1.70
C ASP A 28 4.70 -10.00 -0.54
N PHE A 29 5.53 -8.96 -0.69
CA PHE A 29 5.64 -7.94 0.35
C PHE A 29 4.31 -7.22 0.57
N VAL A 30 3.67 -6.77 -0.51
CA VAL A 30 2.42 -6.02 -0.40
C VAL A 30 1.34 -6.88 0.23
N LYS A 31 1.23 -8.13 -0.20
CA LYS A 31 0.26 -9.06 0.37
C LYS A 31 0.50 -9.26 1.88
N ALA A 32 1.75 -9.49 2.26
CA ALA A 32 2.10 -9.71 3.67
C ALA A 32 1.84 -8.45 4.49
N PHE A 33 2.23 -7.28 3.98
CA PHE A 33 2.05 -6.03 4.70
C PHE A 33 0.57 -5.70 4.91
N MET A 34 -0.24 -5.81 3.86
CA MET A 34 -1.65 -5.39 3.94
C MET A 34 -2.48 -6.29 4.87
N SER A 35 -2.01 -7.50 5.16
CA SER A 35 -2.67 -8.39 6.11
C SER A 35 -1.94 -8.47 7.46
N SER A 36 -0.91 -7.65 7.67
CA SER A 36 -0.08 -7.69 8.87
C SER A 36 -0.73 -6.97 10.05
N ASP A 37 -0.23 -7.26 11.25
CA ASP A 37 -0.63 -6.54 12.45
C ASP A 37 -0.26 -5.07 12.38
N THR A 38 0.86 -4.75 11.70
CA THR A 38 1.27 -3.37 11.48
C THR A 38 0.23 -2.59 10.68
N ALA A 39 -0.28 -3.18 9.59
CA ALA A 39 -1.32 -2.53 8.80
C ALA A 39 -2.60 -2.35 9.61
N LYS A 40 -2.97 -3.34 10.42
CA LYS A 40 -4.13 -3.23 11.31
C LYS A 40 -3.94 -2.10 12.33
N ALA A 41 -2.75 -1.96 12.87
CA ALA A 41 -2.44 -0.88 13.81
C ALA A 41 -2.56 0.48 13.13
N LEU A 42 -2.07 0.60 11.90
CA LEU A 42 -2.21 1.84 11.12
C LEU A 42 -3.66 2.14 10.75
N ASP A 43 -4.49 1.11 10.61
CA ASP A 43 -5.92 1.28 10.35
C ASP A 43 -6.68 1.81 11.57
N SER A 44 -6.13 1.64 12.76
CA SER A 44 -6.80 2.06 13.98
C SER A 44 -6.73 3.59 14.13
N LYS A 45 -7.58 4.14 15.01
CA LYS A 45 -7.60 5.56 15.28
C LYS A 45 -6.42 6.02 16.12
N TYR A 46 -5.68 5.08 16.71
CA TYR A 46 -4.54 5.41 17.54
C TYR A 46 -3.34 5.74 16.69
N ASN A 47 -2.53 6.67 17.17
CA ASN A 47 -1.35 7.08 16.45
C ASN A 47 -0.30 5.96 16.48
N CYS A 48 0.13 5.54 15.30
CA CYS A 48 1.09 4.45 15.15
C CYS A 48 2.34 4.90 14.40
N MET A 49 2.72 6.16 14.51
CA MET A 49 3.89 6.68 13.82
C MET A 49 5.17 5.95 14.19
N GLN A 50 5.25 5.42 15.41
CA GLN A 50 6.41 4.64 15.83
C GLN A 50 6.56 3.32 15.06
N TRP A 51 5.54 2.93 14.33
CA TRP A 51 5.60 1.71 13.53
C TRP A 51 6.23 1.92 12.16
N ALA A 52 6.47 3.17 11.77
CA ALA A 52 7.04 3.47 10.47
C ALA A 52 8.55 3.34 10.54
N GLY A 53 9.14 2.54 9.68
CA GLY A 53 10.58 2.43 9.61
C GLY A 53 11.07 1.10 9.10
N GLU A 54 12.38 1.00 9.05
CA GLU A 54 13.07 -0.16 8.47
C GLU A 54 12.75 -1.44 9.22
N GLU A 55 12.61 -1.37 10.55
CA GLU A 55 12.30 -2.54 11.36
C GLU A 55 10.97 -3.19 10.98
N VAL A 56 10.00 -2.35 10.62
CA VAL A 56 8.69 -2.84 10.19
C VAL A 56 8.82 -3.65 8.91
N VAL A 57 9.59 -3.15 7.96
CA VAL A 57 9.82 -3.84 6.70
C VAL A 57 10.56 -5.15 6.94
N ASP A 58 11.59 -5.13 7.78
CA ASP A 58 12.37 -6.32 8.08
C ASP A 58 11.52 -7.40 8.77
N THR A 59 10.66 -6.99 9.71
CA THR A 59 9.77 -7.91 10.40
C THR A 59 8.79 -8.56 9.42
N ALA A 60 8.20 -7.75 8.54
CA ALA A 60 7.27 -8.27 7.53
C ALA A 60 7.98 -9.15 6.50
N GLY A 61 9.27 -8.88 6.28
CA GLY A 61 10.06 -9.55 5.25
C GLY A 61 10.66 -10.88 5.64
N ASP A 62 10.63 -11.26 6.91
CA ASP A 62 11.32 -12.47 7.38
C ASP A 62 10.87 -13.75 6.66
N ALA A 63 9.63 -13.80 6.23
CA ALA A 63 9.07 -14.96 5.54
C ALA A 63 8.95 -14.76 4.03
N LEU A 64 9.52 -13.67 3.49
CA LEU A 64 9.35 -13.33 2.09
C LEU A 64 10.49 -13.83 1.23
N THR A 65 10.18 -14.10 -0.03
CA THR A 65 11.20 -14.49 -0.99
C THR A 65 11.96 -13.27 -1.48
N THR A 66 13.24 -13.46 -1.75
CA THR A 66 14.08 -12.41 -2.34
C THR A 66 14.30 -12.64 -3.82
N SER A 67 13.64 -13.63 -4.40
CA SER A 67 13.66 -13.90 -5.83
C SER A 67 12.26 -13.68 -6.38
N GLY A 68 12.13 -12.91 -7.44
CA GLY A 68 10.83 -12.66 -8.03
C GLY A 68 10.78 -11.31 -8.69
N GLU A 69 9.57 -10.78 -8.84
CA GLU A 69 9.36 -9.52 -9.52
C GLU A 69 9.58 -8.34 -8.58
N PHE A 70 10.36 -7.36 -9.05
CA PHE A 70 10.60 -6.13 -8.31
C PHE A 70 9.98 -4.96 -9.07
N LEU A 71 9.06 -4.26 -8.42
CA LEU A 71 8.49 -3.04 -8.99
C LEU A 71 9.44 -1.87 -8.73
N SER A 72 9.33 -0.83 -9.56
CA SER A 72 10.15 0.36 -9.36
C SER A 72 9.76 1.07 -8.07
N ASN A 73 10.69 1.89 -7.55
CA ASN A 73 10.43 2.67 -6.34
C ASN A 73 9.20 3.56 -6.49
N ASP A 74 9.03 4.19 -7.64
CA ASP A 74 7.90 5.09 -7.87
C ASP A 74 6.57 4.35 -7.83
N VAL A 75 6.51 3.17 -8.44
CA VAL A 75 5.29 2.36 -8.44
C VAL A 75 4.98 1.90 -7.02
N LEU A 76 5.97 1.39 -6.30
CA LEU A 76 5.77 0.94 -4.92
C LEU A 76 5.33 2.06 -4.00
N TYR A 77 5.94 3.24 -4.12
CA TYR A 77 5.53 4.39 -3.34
C TYR A 77 4.05 4.73 -3.58
N TRP A 78 3.66 4.79 -4.86
CA TRP A 78 2.28 5.11 -5.21
C TRP A 78 1.32 4.07 -4.64
N ILE A 79 1.65 2.79 -4.77
CA ILE A 79 0.80 1.71 -4.27
C ILE A 79 0.57 1.86 -2.76
N GLY A 80 1.66 2.06 -2.00
CA GLY A 80 1.55 2.23 -0.55
C GLY A 80 0.75 3.46 -0.17
N TYR A 81 1.03 4.58 -0.84
CA TYR A 81 0.34 5.85 -0.61
C TYR A 81 -1.16 5.71 -0.87
N ILE A 82 -1.52 5.15 -2.02
CA ILE A 82 -2.94 5.04 -2.41
C ILE A 82 -3.71 4.10 -1.49
N TYR A 83 -3.14 2.97 -1.09
CA TYR A 83 -3.84 2.08 -0.16
C TYR A 83 -4.15 2.81 1.16
N ARG A 84 -3.20 3.55 1.71
CA ARG A 84 -3.43 4.25 2.99
C ARG A 84 -4.41 5.40 2.81
N TYR A 85 -4.31 6.14 1.71
CA TYR A 85 -5.26 7.19 1.38
C TYR A 85 -6.69 6.62 1.25
N TRP A 86 -6.81 5.48 0.60
CA TRP A 86 -8.07 4.78 0.40
C TRP A 86 -8.71 4.44 1.74
N HIS A 87 -7.91 3.93 2.68
CA HIS A 87 -8.39 3.64 4.03
C HIS A 87 -9.04 4.87 4.67
N TYR A 88 -8.37 6.02 4.60
CA TYR A 88 -8.92 7.24 5.20
C TYR A 88 -10.14 7.77 4.46
N TYR A 89 -10.18 7.56 3.16
CA TYR A 89 -11.29 8.03 2.34
C TYR A 89 -12.56 7.21 2.57
N THR A 90 -12.46 5.88 2.67
CA THR A 90 -13.64 4.99 2.74
C THR A 90 -13.87 4.38 4.12
N GLY A 91 -12.86 4.36 4.98
CA GLY A 91 -12.92 3.67 6.26
C GLY A 91 -12.69 2.17 6.18
N GLU A 92 -12.42 1.64 4.99
CA GLU A 92 -12.16 0.21 4.82
C GLU A 92 -10.77 -0.16 5.35
N ASP A 93 -10.62 -1.36 5.91
CA ASP A 93 -9.33 -1.78 6.45
C ASP A 93 -8.38 -2.25 5.34
N SER A 94 -7.09 -2.33 5.69
CA SER A 94 -6.03 -2.66 4.73
C SER A 94 -6.26 -4.00 4.03
N ALA A 95 -6.65 -5.03 4.76
CA ALA A 95 -6.87 -6.34 4.17
C ALA A 95 -7.99 -6.31 3.13
N LYS A 96 -9.05 -5.55 3.40
CA LYS A 96 -10.17 -5.40 2.47
C LYS A 96 -9.77 -4.63 1.23
N LEU A 97 -8.96 -3.58 1.39
CA LEU A 97 -8.45 -2.79 0.26
C LEU A 97 -7.61 -3.66 -0.66
N TYR A 98 -6.75 -4.48 -0.08
CA TYR A 98 -5.89 -5.37 -0.85
C TYR A 98 -6.72 -6.32 -1.73
N LYS A 99 -7.81 -6.85 -1.20
CA LYS A 99 -8.68 -7.75 -1.95
C LYS A 99 -9.38 -7.06 -3.13
N GLN A 100 -9.64 -5.77 -3.01
CA GLN A 100 -10.28 -5.01 -4.09
C GLN A 100 -9.30 -4.63 -5.19
N ALA A 101 -8.04 -4.42 -4.86
CA ALA A 101 -7.03 -3.99 -5.82
C ALA A 101 -5.71 -4.68 -5.50
N LEU A 102 -5.51 -5.86 -6.07
CA LEU A 102 -4.27 -6.60 -5.91
C LEU A 102 -3.11 -5.85 -6.57
N VAL A 103 -1.90 -6.24 -6.24
CA VAL A 103 -0.70 -5.59 -6.78
C VAL A 103 -0.75 -5.50 -8.31
N GLU A 104 -1.20 -6.56 -8.96
CA GLU A 104 -1.28 -6.60 -10.42
C GLU A 104 -2.19 -5.50 -10.96
N THR A 105 -3.34 -5.27 -10.32
CA THR A 105 -4.26 -4.20 -10.69
C THR A 105 -3.62 -2.83 -10.48
N MET A 106 -2.96 -2.63 -9.35
CA MET A 106 -2.29 -1.37 -9.04
C MET A 106 -1.18 -1.08 -10.04
N LYS A 107 -0.35 -2.08 -10.31
CA LYS A 107 0.76 -1.96 -11.26
C LYS A 107 0.26 -1.60 -12.66
N ARG A 108 -0.79 -2.29 -13.12
CA ARG A 108 -1.33 -2.10 -14.47
C ARG A 108 -1.87 -0.68 -14.68
N ASN A 109 -2.39 -0.07 -13.64
CA ASN A 109 -3.03 1.23 -13.75
C ASN A 109 -2.15 2.39 -13.31
N TYR A 110 -0.93 2.12 -12.85
CA TYR A 110 -0.04 3.15 -12.32
C TYR A 110 0.20 4.29 -13.30
N MET A 111 0.52 3.96 -14.55
CA MET A 111 0.92 4.99 -15.54
C MET A 111 -0.16 6.05 -15.75
N ILE A 112 -1.41 5.64 -15.66
CA ILE A 112 -2.53 6.56 -15.85
C ILE A 112 -2.94 7.18 -14.51
N PHE A 113 -3.08 6.36 -13.48
CA PHE A 113 -3.72 6.80 -12.24
C PHE A 113 -2.80 7.61 -11.34
N HIS A 114 -1.46 7.46 -11.45
CA HIS A 114 -0.57 8.18 -10.55
C HIS A 114 -0.57 9.70 -10.78
N THR A 115 -1.03 10.15 -11.93
CA THR A 115 -1.15 11.58 -12.24
C THR A 115 -2.52 12.15 -11.85
N MET A 116 -3.44 11.29 -11.42
CA MET A 116 -4.79 11.70 -11.05
C MET A 116 -4.86 12.07 -9.57
N ASP A 117 -5.89 12.85 -9.22
CA ASP A 117 -6.20 13.07 -7.82
C ASP A 117 -6.43 11.72 -7.15
N PRO A 118 -5.89 11.49 -5.93
CA PRO A 118 -6.04 10.19 -5.27
C PRO A 118 -7.49 9.72 -5.15
N ILE A 119 -8.43 10.62 -4.88
CA ILE A 119 -9.84 10.24 -4.76
C ILE A 119 -10.36 9.69 -6.10
N LEU A 120 -10.01 10.34 -7.20
CA LEU A 120 -10.44 9.88 -8.53
C LEU A 120 -9.81 8.51 -8.87
N ALA A 121 -8.53 8.34 -8.54
CA ALA A 121 -7.86 7.06 -8.77
C ALA A 121 -8.54 5.95 -7.97
N ILE A 122 -8.86 6.21 -6.71
CA ILE A 122 -9.54 5.24 -5.84
C ILE A 122 -10.91 4.88 -6.40
N GLU A 123 -11.69 5.87 -6.83
CA GLU A 123 -13.02 5.62 -7.40
C GLU A 123 -12.91 4.74 -8.65
N ASP A 124 -11.92 4.99 -9.49
CA ASP A 124 -11.71 4.17 -10.69
C ASP A 124 -11.26 2.76 -10.33
N LEU A 125 -10.42 2.60 -9.32
CA LEU A 125 -10.01 1.27 -8.87
C LEU A 125 -11.20 0.47 -8.33
N LYS A 126 -12.10 1.11 -7.59
CA LYS A 126 -13.32 0.48 -7.10
C LYS A 126 -14.22 0.06 -8.27
N GLU A 127 -14.31 0.89 -9.27
CA GLU A 127 -15.08 0.59 -10.48
C GLU A 127 -14.52 -0.65 -11.20
N ILE A 128 -13.21 -0.72 -11.35
CA ILE A 128 -12.54 -1.87 -11.97
C ILE A 128 -12.87 -3.15 -11.19
N HIS A 129 -12.82 -3.10 -9.88
CA HIS A 129 -13.14 -4.26 -9.03
C HIS A 129 -14.60 -4.69 -9.23
N ASN A 130 -15.53 -3.74 -9.28
CA ASN A 130 -16.95 -4.03 -9.41
C ASN A 130 -17.26 -4.64 -10.78
N GLN A 131 -16.56 -4.23 -11.83
CA GLN A 131 -16.78 -4.77 -13.18
C GLN A 131 -16.32 -6.22 -13.31
N LYS A 132 -15.43 -6.68 -12.44
CA LYS A 132 -14.90 -8.05 -12.48
C LYS A 132 -15.79 -9.08 -11.77
N LYS A 133 -16.82 -8.63 -11.11
CA LYS A 133 -17.74 -9.54 -10.40
C LYS A 133 -18.71 -10.23 -11.33
#